data_93164a61508c6f34e79fb2a25900f589
#
_entry.id   93164a61508c6f34e79fb2a25900f589
#
_cell.length_a   1.000
_cell.length_b   1.000
_cell.length_c   1.000
_cell.angle_alpha   90.00
_cell.angle_beta   90.00
_cell.angle_gamma   90.00
#
_symmetry.space_group_name_H-M   'P 1'
#
loop_
_entity.id
_entity.type
_entity.pdbx_description
1 polymer ?
#
loop_
_entity_poly.entity_id
_entity_poly.type
_entity_poly.pdbx_seq_one_letter_code
_entity_poly.pdbx_strand_id
1 'polypeptide(L)'
;MMELTYFKRFRMEIDVAGRDVTPGPVPSSYDFLPWDESLLDGFSQAKYRSFRHELDANVFPCLSEFEGCRKLMTEIVRKPGFLPAATWLVVCSANGGGRPDYCGTVQGIRDRQGLGAIQNLGIAPEHRGLGLGTSLLWHALRGFQQVGVRRVYLEVTAQNDGAIRLYRRAGFVAIRTVYKAVETEYST
;
A
#
# COMPACT_ATOMS: atom_id res chain seq x y z
N MET A 1 18.55 -26.69 -5.13
CA MET A 1 17.56 -26.85 -6.24
C MET A 1 16.62 -25.64 -6.12
N MET A 2 16.47 -24.83 -7.17
CA MET A 2 15.50 -23.73 -7.16
C MET A 2 14.12 -24.29 -7.46
N GLU A 3 13.15 -24.00 -6.62
CA GLU A 3 11.76 -24.37 -6.82
C GLU A 3 10.92 -23.09 -7.00
N LEU A 4 9.96 -23.15 -7.93
CA LEU A 4 9.03 -22.04 -8.16
C LEU A 4 7.78 -22.24 -7.29
N THR A 5 7.57 -21.34 -6.36
CA THR A 5 6.34 -21.26 -5.57
C THR A 5 5.39 -20.24 -6.22
N TYR A 6 4.13 -20.61 -6.40
CA TYR A 6 3.11 -19.74 -7.00
C TYR A 6 2.15 -19.23 -5.94
N PHE A 7 2.08 -17.92 -5.79
CA PHE A 7 1.12 -17.26 -4.92
C PHE A 7 -0.11 -16.81 -5.72
N LYS A 8 -1.27 -17.31 -5.33
CA LYS A 8 -2.56 -16.87 -5.87
C LYS A 8 -2.90 -15.49 -5.35
N ARG A 9 -3.25 -14.58 -6.26
CA ARG A 9 -3.65 -13.21 -5.94
C ARG A 9 -4.93 -12.84 -6.67
N PHE A 10 -5.71 -11.94 -6.09
CA PHE A 10 -6.88 -11.34 -6.73
C PHE A 10 -6.53 -9.94 -7.22
N ARG A 11 -6.80 -9.65 -8.48
CA ARG A 11 -6.90 -8.29 -8.96
C ARG A 11 -8.30 -7.79 -8.65
N MET A 12 -8.39 -6.71 -7.89
CA MET A 12 -9.63 -6.07 -7.49
C MET A 12 -9.65 -4.65 -8.07
N GLU A 13 -10.83 -4.20 -8.52
CA GLU A 13 -11.00 -2.88 -9.13
C GLU A 13 -12.18 -2.13 -8.52
N ILE A 14 -12.09 -0.79 -8.60
CA ILE A 14 -13.15 0.15 -8.23
C ILE A 14 -13.23 1.25 -9.28
N ASP A 15 -14.46 1.68 -9.63
CA ASP A 15 -14.70 2.95 -10.33
C ASP A 15 -14.87 4.06 -9.28
N VAL A 16 -14.02 5.07 -9.31
CA VAL A 16 -14.05 6.19 -8.38
C VAL A 16 -14.77 7.43 -8.94
N ALA A 17 -15.21 7.37 -10.21
CA ALA A 17 -15.91 8.47 -10.84
C ALA A 17 -17.24 8.76 -10.10
N GLY A 18 -17.43 10.01 -9.68
CA GLY A 18 -18.64 10.44 -8.98
C GLY A 18 -18.87 9.84 -7.60
N ARG A 19 -17.93 9.07 -7.06
CA ARG A 19 -18.01 8.56 -5.68
C ARG A 19 -17.59 9.62 -4.68
N ASP A 20 -18.22 9.60 -3.51
CA ASP A 20 -17.68 10.25 -2.33
C ASP A 20 -16.48 9.40 -1.83
N VAL A 21 -15.31 10.01 -1.87
CA VAL A 21 -14.03 9.41 -1.43
C VAL A 21 -13.46 10.17 -0.23
N THR A 22 -14.34 10.64 0.65
CA THR A 22 -13.95 11.37 1.86
C THR A 22 -13.39 10.40 2.90
N PRO A 23 -12.13 10.58 3.36
CA PRO A 23 -11.57 9.79 4.45
C PRO A 23 -12.44 9.87 5.71
N GLY A 24 -12.65 8.72 6.34
CA GLY A 24 -13.36 8.65 7.62
C GLY A 24 -12.53 9.20 8.80
N PRO A 25 -13.17 9.38 9.97
CA PRO A 25 -12.48 9.86 11.15
C PRO A 25 -11.43 8.86 11.63
N VAL A 26 -10.32 9.40 12.13
CA VAL A 26 -9.23 8.66 12.78
C VAL A 26 -8.87 9.35 14.09
N PRO A 27 -8.17 8.68 15.02
CA PRO A 27 -7.72 9.33 16.25
C PRO A 27 -6.84 10.56 15.95
N SER A 28 -6.98 11.62 16.73
CA SER A 28 -6.28 12.91 16.54
C SER A 28 -4.76 12.85 16.69
N SER A 29 -4.24 11.73 17.19
CA SER A 29 -2.80 11.48 17.29
C SER A 29 -2.15 11.02 15.99
N TYR A 30 -2.91 10.90 14.91
CA TYR A 30 -2.40 10.45 13.60
C TYR A 30 -2.56 11.53 12.55
N ASP A 31 -1.47 11.80 11.84
CA ASP A 31 -1.40 12.71 10.71
C ASP A 31 -1.17 11.95 9.41
N PHE A 32 -1.81 12.42 8.33
CA PHE A 32 -1.64 11.90 6.98
C PHE A 32 -0.84 12.89 6.17
N LEU A 33 0.39 12.53 5.82
CA LEU A 33 1.31 13.37 5.07
C LEU A 33 1.31 12.95 3.59
N PRO A 34 1.14 13.91 2.66
CA PRO A 34 1.30 13.64 1.24
C PRO A 34 2.77 13.33 0.92
N TRP A 35 3.01 12.75 -0.25
CA TRP A 35 4.37 12.50 -0.72
C TRP A 35 5.19 13.79 -0.76
N ASP A 36 6.37 13.71 -0.17
CA ASP A 36 7.47 14.65 -0.30
C ASP A 36 8.78 13.87 -0.35
N GLU A 37 9.73 14.31 -1.16
CA GLU A 37 11.01 13.60 -1.36
C GLU A 37 11.81 13.46 -0.07
N SER A 38 11.71 14.44 0.84
CA SER A 38 12.35 14.41 2.17
C SER A 38 11.80 13.30 3.07
N LEU A 39 10.62 12.74 2.76
CA LEU A 39 9.97 11.67 3.50
C LEU A 39 10.27 10.26 2.95
N LEU A 40 11.17 10.12 1.97
CA LEU A 40 11.51 8.81 1.37
C LEU A 40 11.82 7.75 2.42
N ASP A 41 12.65 8.08 3.41
CA ASP A 41 13.03 7.15 4.48
C ASP A 41 11.85 6.85 5.42
N GLY A 42 10.97 7.83 5.67
CA GLY A 42 9.73 7.63 6.42
C GLY A 42 8.77 6.65 5.74
N PHE A 43 8.56 6.81 4.42
CA PHE A 43 7.79 5.85 3.61
C PHE A 43 8.41 4.45 3.62
N SER A 44 9.73 4.37 3.53
CA SER A 44 10.47 3.11 3.55
C SER A 44 10.35 2.40 4.91
N GLN A 45 10.44 3.17 5.99
CA GLN A 45 10.28 2.65 7.36
C GLN A 45 8.85 2.16 7.61
N ALA A 46 7.83 2.94 7.23
CA ALA A 46 6.43 2.52 7.35
C ALA A 46 6.17 1.24 6.54
N LYS A 47 6.72 1.14 5.32
CA LYS A 47 6.63 -0.05 4.48
C LYS A 47 7.27 -1.26 5.15
N TYR A 48 8.50 -1.16 5.60
CA TYR A 48 9.21 -2.22 6.30
C TYR A 48 8.45 -2.72 7.53
N ARG A 49 8.00 -1.81 8.41
CA ARG A 49 7.22 -2.16 9.61
C ARG A 49 5.88 -2.82 9.29
N SER A 50 5.22 -2.38 8.22
CA SER A 50 3.92 -2.92 7.82
C SER A 50 3.98 -4.33 7.24
N PHE A 51 5.09 -4.70 6.58
CA PHE A 51 5.11 -5.90 5.76
C PHE A 51 6.14 -6.96 6.16
N ARG A 52 7.17 -6.65 6.94
CA ARG A 52 8.31 -7.56 7.22
C ARG A 52 7.93 -8.94 7.78
N HIS A 53 6.80 -9.04 8.45
CA HIS A 53 6.30 -10.28 9.07
C HIS A 53 4.98 -10.76 8.45
N GLU A 54 4.59 -10.17 7.33
CA GLU A 54 3.36 -10.50 6.63
C GLU A 54 3.59 -11.48 5.50
N LEU A 55 2.51 -12.13 5.05
CA LEU A 55 2.54 -13.01 3.90
C LEU A 55 3.12 -12.34 2.64
N ASP A 56 2.93 -11.03 2.52
CA ASP A 56 3.44 -10.26 1.39
C ASP A 56 4.98 -10.26 1.31
N ALA A 57 5.70 -10.43 2.43
CA ALA A 57 7.16 -10.57 2.43
C ALA A 57 7.61 -11.88 1.77
N ASN A 58 6.78 -12.94 1.80
CA ASN A 58 7.06 -14.19 1.08
C ASN A 58 6.82 -14.03 -0.43
N VAL A 59 5.88 -13.18 -0.82
CA VAL A 59 5.57 -12.88 -2.24
C VAL A 59 6.56 -11.88 -2.83
N PHE A 60 7.03 -10.95 -2.01
CA PHE A 60 7.96 -9.88 -2.36
C PHE A 60 9.08 -9.80 -1.31
N PRO A 61 10.16 -10.59 -1.44
CA PRO A 61 11.23 -10.69 -0.44
C PRO A 61 11.88 -9.35 -0.06
N CYS A 62 11.87 -8.36 -0.96
CA CYS A 62 12.36 -7.01 -0.67
C CYS A 62 11.62 -6.30 0.48
N LEU A 63 10.43 -6.76 0.88
CA LEU A 63 9.65 -6.21 1.99
C LEU A 63 10.13 -6.69 3.36
N SER A 64 10.97 -7.74 3.41
CA SER A 64 11.51 -8.30 4.66
C SER A 64 12.65 -7.48 5.26
N GLU A 65 13.24 -6.55 4.49
CA GLU A 65 14.40 -5.74 4.91
C GLU A 65 14.19 -4.26 4.62
N PHE A 66 14.72 -3.39 5.48
CA PHE A 66 14.58 -1.94 5.32
C PHE A 66 15.18 -1.43 4.00
N GLU A 67 16.40 -1.86 3.66
CA GLU A 67 17.05 -1.44 2.40
C GLU A 67 16.29 -1.94 1.16
N GLY A 68 15.68 -3.12 1.23
CA GLY A 68 14.79 -3.63 0.18
C GLY A 68 13.55 -2.74 0.02
N CYS A 69 12.93 -2.33 1.11
CA CYS A 69 11.80 -1.40 1.11
C CYS A 69 12.21 -0.01 0.58
N ARG A 70 13.39 0.48 0.95
CA ARG A 70 13.93 1.76 0.50
C ARG A 70 14.22 1.76 -1.00
N LYS A 71 14.84 0.70 -1.50
CA LYS A 71 15.07 0.50 -2.94
C LYS A 71 13.75 0.44 -3.71
N LEU A 72 12.78 -0.35 -3.23
CA LEU A 72 11.47 -0.46 -3.84
C LEU A 72 10.76 0.91 -3.88
N MET A 73 10.81 1.69 -2.79
CA MET A 73 10.19 3.02 -2.78
C MET A 73 10.87 3.95 -3.79
N THR A 74 12.21 3.93 -3.86
CA THR A 74 12.97 4.69 -4.85
C THR A 74 12.60 4.31 -6.29
N GLU A 75 12.41 3.03 -6.57
CA GLU A 75 11.97 2.54 -7.88
C GLU A 75 10.54 3.00 -8.21
N ILE A 76 9.64 2.99 -7.23
CA ILE A 76 8.25 3.43 -7.40
C ILE A 76 8.20 4.92 -7.78
N VAL A 77 8.91 5.80 -7.08
CA VAL A 77 8.86 7.24 -7.34
C VAL A 77 9.51 7.64 -8.67
N ARG A 78 10.39 6.81 -9.21
CA ARG A 78 11.02 7.02 -10.52
C ARG A 78 10.16 6.56 -11.69
N LYS A 79 9.06 5.86 -11.45
CA LYS A 79 8.17 5.41 -12.54
C LYS A 79 7.49 6.62 -13.20
N PRO A 80 7.39 6.66 -14.56
CA PRO A 80 6.73 7.76 -15.26
C PRO A 80 5.28 8.01 -14.82
N GLY A 81 4.61 6.97 -14.34
CA GLY A 81 3.23 7.04 -13.86
C GLY A 81 3.09 7.28 -12.35
N PHE A 82 4.16 7.56 -11.62
CA PHE A 82 4.08 7.86 -10.19
C PHE A 82 3.15 9.04 -9.91
N LEU A 83 2.26 8.88 -8.92
CA LEU A 83 1.27 9.88 -8.55
C LEU A 83 1.47 10.36 -7.10
N PRO A 84 2.13 11.51 -6.90
CA PRO A 84 2.26 12.13 -5.56
C PRO A 84 0.90 12.32 -4.86
N ALA A 85 -0.14 12.75 -5.60
CA ALA A 85 -1.48 12.96 -5.06
C ALA A 85 -2.13 11.70 -4.47
N ALA A 86 -1.74 10.50 -4.94
CA ALA A 86 -2.25 9.22 -4.46
C ALA A 86 -1.23 8.46 -3.58
N THR A 87 -0.21 9.16 -3.06
CA THR A 87 0.87 8.59 -2.25
C THR A 87 0.92 9.27 -0.91
N TRP A 88 0.69 8.50 0.18
CA TRP A 88 0.47 9.03 1.51
C TRP A 88 1.20 8.22 2.58
N LEU A 89 1.62 8.92 3.63
CA LEU A 89 2.31 8.40 4.81
C LEU A 89 1.48 8.71 6.05
N VAL A 90 1.34 7.74 6.95
CA VAL A 90 0.71 7.94 8.26
C VAL A 90 1.78 8.06 9.33
N VAL A 91 1.67 9.09 10.15
CA VAL A 91 2.58 9.37 11.26
C VAL A 91 1.77 9.44 12.56
N CYS A 92 2.25 8.79 13.61
CA CYS A 92 1.72 8.94 14.95
C CYS A 92 2.50 10.02 15.71
N SER A 93 1.80 11.06 16.17
CA SER A 93 2.36 12.19 16.93
C SER A 93 2.22 12.04 18.45
N ALA A 94 1.67 10.92 18.94
CA ALA A 94 1.40 10.70 20.37
C ALA A 94 2.64 10.64 21.27
N ASN A 95 3.84 10.43 20.70
CA ASN A 95 5.09 10.26 21.45
C ASN A 95 5.83 11.59 21.68
N GLY A 96 5.14 12.61 22.16
CA GLY A 96 5.56 13.96 22.50
C GLY A 96 7.07 14.24 22.51
N GLY A 97 7.65 14.73 21.40
CA GLY A 97 9.01 15.23 21.31
C GLY A 97 10.08 14.22 20.88
N GLY A 98 9.69 12.99 20.50
CA GLY A 98 10.60 11.97 19.96
C GLY A 98 10.72 12.00 18.42
N ARG A 99 11.38 10.98 17.86
CA ARG A 99 11.44 10.77 16.41
C ARG A 99 10.02 10.49 15.87
N PRO A 100 9.70 10.94 14.63
CA PRO A 100 8.42 10.63 14.00
C PRO A 100 8.18 9.12 13.97
N ASP A 101 6.97 8.69 14.38
CA ASP A 101 6.56 7.30 14.36
C ASP A 101 5.78 7.02 13.06
N TYR A 102 6.52 6.59 12.02
CA TYR A 102 5.97 6.28 10.70
C TYR A 102 5.28 4.92 10.73
N CYS A 103 3.97 4.90 10.63
CA CYS A 103 3.16 3.71 10.93
C CYS A 103 2.25 3.23 9.79
N GLY A 104 2.17 3.94 8.68
CA GLY A 104 1.37 3.49 7.54
C GLY A 104 1.78 4.14 6.23
N THR A 105 1.53 3.46 5.12
CA THR A 105 1.97 3.91 3.79
C THR A 105 1.06 3.40 2.69
N VAL A 106 0.92 4.17 1.60
CA VAL A 106 0.31 3.76 0.34
C VAL A 106 0.98 4.50 -0.82
N GLN A 107 1.12 3.84 -1.97
CA GLN A 107 1.61 4.47 -3.18
C GLN A 107 0.61 4.31 -4.32
N GLY A 108 0.45 5.38 -5.11
CA GLY A 108 -0.37 5.40 -6.31
C GLY A 108 0.45 5.56 -7.58
N ILE A 109 0.11 4.76 -8.58
CA ILE A 109 0.73 4.82 -9.91
C ILE A 109 -0.38 4.87 -10.96
N ARG A 110 -0.21 5.66 -12.02
CA ARG A 110 -0.99 5.53 -13.24
C ARG A 110 -0.26 4.58 -14.19
N ASP A 111 -0.92 3.50 -14.58
CA ASP A 111 -0.35 2.56 -15.53
C ASP A 111 -0.43 3.08 -16.99
N ARG A 112 0.14 2.33 -17.92
CA ARG A 112 0.16 2.69 -19.35
C ARG A 112 -1.23 2.71 -19.99
N GLN A 113 -2.23 2.09 -19.37
CA GLN A 113 -3.62 2.07 -19.83
C GLN A 113 -4.45 3.20 -19.21
N GLY A 114 -3.83 4.05 -18.37
CA GLY A 114 -4.49 5.15 -17.68
C GLY A 114 -5.24 4.74 -16.42
N LEU A 115 -5.11 3.47 -15.97
CA LEU A 115 -5.68 2.98 -14.72
C LEU A 115 -4.81 3.38 -13.54
N GLY A 116 -5.44 3.64 -12.39
CA GLY A 116 -4.74 3.79 -11.13
C GLY A 116 -4.35 2.43 -10.55
N ALA A 117 -3.13 2.29 -10.10
CA ALA A 117 -2.65 1.12 -9.37
C ALA A 117 -2.26 1.51 -7.95
N ILE A 118 -2.91 0.90 -6.95
CA ILE A 118 -2.51 1.02 -5.55
C ILE A 118 -1.41 0.00 -5.28
N GLN A 119 -0.32 0.45 -4.70
CA GLN A 119 0.79 -0.39 -4.28
C GLN A 119 1.09 -0.22 -2.79
N ASN A 120 1.42 -1.35 -2.14
CA ASN A 120 1.94 -1.42 -0.78
C ASN A 120 1.13 -0.62 0.26
N LEU A 121 -0.19 -0.73 0.25
CA LEU A 121 -1.02 -0.22 1.33
C LEU A 121 -0.82 -1.07 2.57
N GLY A 122 -0.29 -0.49 3.63
CA GLY A 122 -0.01 -1.19 4.87
C GLY A 122 -0.01 -0.28 6.09
N ILE A 123 -0.33 -0.88 7.24
CA ILE A 123 -0.25 -0.25 8.57
C ILE A 123 0.60 -1.16 9.45
N ALA A 124 1.54 -0.57 10.18
CA ALA A 124 2.35 -1.28 11.16
C ALA A 124 1.47 -1.97 12.21
N PRO A 125 1.79 -3.21 12.62
CA PRO A 125 0.92 -4.03 13.47
C PRO A 125 0.39 -3.32 14.71
N GLU A 126 1.23 -2.52 15.37
CA GLU A 126 0.93 -1.80 16.62
C GLU A 126 -0.15 -0.72 16.46
N HIS A 127 -0.42 -0.28 15.22
CA HIS A 127 -1.34 0.79 14.89
C HIS A 127 -2.59 0.31 14.14
N ARG A 128 -2.81 -1.00 14.06
CA ARG A 128 -3.99 -1.59 13.40
C ARG A 128 -5.25 -1.48 14.25
N GLY A 129 -6.41 -1.68 13.61
CA GLY A 129 -7.70 -1.66 14.30
C GLY A 129 -8.26 -0.27 14.60
N LEU A 130 -7.59 0.80 14.15
CA LEU A 130 -7.96 2.20 14.40
C LEU A 130 -8.57 2.91 13.17
N GLY A 131 -8.90 2.18 12.12
CA GLY A 131 -9.44 2.75 10.88
C GLY A 131 -8.41 3.39 9.94
N LEU A 132 -7.11 3.39 10.31
CA LEU A 132 -6.05 4.06 9.55
C LEU A 132 -5.91 3.50 8.13
N GLY A 133 -5.97 2.18 7.95
CA GLY A 133 -5.86 1.55 6.63
C GLY A 133 -7.00 1.95 5.69
N THR A 134 -8.22 2.04 6.22
CA THR A 134 -9.38 2.52 5.47
C THR A 134 -9.23 3.99 5.10
N SER A 135 -8.83 4.84 6.04
CA SER A 135 -8.61 6.26 5.79
C SER A 135 -7.48 6.48 4.76
N LEU A 136 -6.38 5.73 4.89
CA LEU A 136 -5.25 5.79 3.96
C LEU A 136 -5.66 5.39 2.53
N LEU A 137 -6.49 4.35 2.40
CA LEU A 137 -7.07 3.96 1.12
C LEU A 137 -7.89 5.10 0.50
N TRP A 138 -8.75 5.75 1.30
CA TRP A 138 -9.57 6.87 0.80
C TRP A 138 -8.74 8.08 0.41
N HIS A 139 -7.66 8.41 1.14
CA HIS A 139 -6.69 9.44 0.72
C HIS A 139 -6.10 9.14 -0.66
N ALA A 140 -5.68 7.89 -0.90
CA ALA A 140 -5.17 7.48 -2.20
C ALA A 140 -6.23 7.56 -3.30
N LEU A 141 -7.45 7.05 -3.06
CA LEU A 141 -8.55 7.09 -4.03
C LEU A 141 -8.94 8.52 -4.38
N ARG A 142 -9.00 9.42 -3.40
CA ARG A 142 -9.20 10.85 -3.62
C ARG A 142 -8.10 11.45 -4.49
N GLY A 143 -6.84 11.10 -4.24
CA GLY A 143 -5.71 11.54 -5.05
C GLY A 143 -5.82 11.07 -6.51
N PHE A 144 -6.23 9.82 -6.75
CA PHE A 144 -6.52 9.34 -8.10
C PHE A 144 -7.64 10.15 -8.78
N GLN A 145 -8.71 10.42 -8.06
CA GLN A 145 -9.83 11.22 -8.58
C GLN A 145 -9.39 12.63 -8.98
N GLN A 146 -8.60 13.29 -8.13
CA GLN A 146 -8.09 14.65 -8.36
C GLN A 146 -7.26 14.77 -9.64
N VAL A 147 -6.54 13.72 -10.01
CA VAL A 147 -5.73 13.69 -11.24
C VAL A 147 -6.46 13.06 -12.44
N GLY A 148 -7.79 12.90 -12.33
CA GLY A 148 -8.64 12.42 -13.43
C GLY A 148 -8.59 10.93 -13.70
N VAL A 149 -8.06 10.12 -12.79
CA VAL A 149 -8.12 8.65 -12.88
C VAL A 149 -9.51 8.19 -12.41
N ARG A 150 -10.21 7.42 -13.25
CA ARG A 150 -11.57 6.95 -12.96
C ARG A 150 -11.62 5.54 -12.41
N ARG A 151 -10.74 4.64 -12.86
CA ARG A 151 -10.69 3.24 -12.44
C ARG A 151 -9.38 2.96 -11.74
N VAL A 152 -9.47 2.35 -10.57
CA VAL A 152 -8.32 2.03 -9.73
C VAL A 152 -8.31 0.54 -9.43
N TYR A 153 -7.15 -0.08 -9.47
CA TYR A 153 -6.98 -1.48 -9.11
C TYR A 153 -5.87 -1.70 -8.07
N LEU A 154 -5.93 -2.85 -7.47
CA LEU A 154 -4.88 -3.42 -6.64
C LEU A 154 -4.82 -4.93 -6.83
N GLU A 155 -3.72 -5.53 -6.40
CA GLU A 155 -3.57 -6.97 -6.31
C GLU A 155 -3.31 -7.37 -4.86
N VAL A 156 -4.07 -8.34 -4.36
CA VAL A 156 -4.01 -8.82 -2.99
C VAL A 156 -3.82 -10.34 -2.97
N THR A 157 -2.95 -10.83 -2.11
CA THR A 157 -2.72 -12.27 -1.93
C THR A 157 -4.00 -12.93 -1.40
N ALA A 158 -4.41 -14.06 -1.98
CA ALA A 158 -5.70 -14.70 -1.73
C ALA A 158 -5.91 -15.11 -0.27
N GLN A 159 -4.83 -15.35 0.48
CA GLN A 159 -4.88 -15.67 1.91
C GLN A 159 -4.93 -14.43 2.83
N ASN A 160 -4.81 -13.21 2.29
CA ASN A 160 -4.89 -11.97 3.08
C ASN A 160 -6.35 -11.55 3.27
N ASP A 161 -7.10 -12.30 4.08
CA ASP A 161 -8.53 -12.09 4.32
C ASP A 161 -8.83 -10.70 4.91
N GLY A 162 -7.93 -10.18 5.75
CA GLY A 162 -8.08 -8.86 6.36
C GLY A 162 -8.09 -7.74 5.32
N ALA A 163 -7.13 -7.74 4.41
CA ALA A 163 -7.05 -6.79 3.32
C ALA A 163 -8.21 -6.94 2.34
N ILE A 164 -8.58 -8.18 1.97
CA ILE A 164 -9.70 -8.46 1.07
C ILE A 164 -11.00 -7.89 1.64
N ARG A 165 -11.27 -8.08 2.94
CA ARG A 165 -12.45 -7.51 3.61
C ARG A 165 -12.44 -5.98 3.58
N LEU A 166 -11.27 -5.35 3.81
CA LEU A 166 -11.12 -3.90 3.74
C LEU A 166 -11.47 -3.38 2.34
N TYR A 167 -10.90 -3.99 1.29
CA TYR A 167 -11.13 -3.57 -0.08
C TYR A 167 -12.59 -3.78 -0.53
N ARG A 168 -13.21 -4.91 -0.17
CA ARG A 168 -14.64 -5.14 -0.45
C ARG A 168 -15.54 -4.11 0.21
N ARG A 169 -15.29 -3.76 1.47
CA ARG A 169 -16.04 -2.69 2.17
C ARG A 169 -15.87 -1.33 1.51
N ALA A 170 -14.72 -1.05 0.92
CA ALA A 170 -14.49 0.17 0.15
C ALA A 170 -15.16 0.15 -1.23
N GLY A 171 -15.68 -1.00 -1.67
CA GLY A 171 -16.37 -1.14 -2.95
C GLY A 171 -15.54 -1.72 -4.09
N PHE A 172 -14.35 -2.25 -3.79
CA PHE A 172 -13.59 -3.03 -4.77
C PHE A 172 -14.25 -4.38 -5.03
N VAL A 173 -14.23 -4.79 -6.29
CA VAL A 173 -14.69 -6.11 -6.74
C VAL A 173 -13.54 -6.90 -7.35
N ALA A 174 -13.44 -8.18 -7.05
CA ALA A 174 -12.47 -9.07 -7.66
C ALA A 174 -12.88 -9.33 -9.12
N ILE A 175 -11.98 -9.02 -10.06
CA ILE A 175 -12.24 -9.15 -11.50
C ILE A 175 -11.48 -10.31 -12.13
N ARG A 176 -10.35 -10.72 -11.57
CA ARG A 176 -9.60 -11.88 -12.03
C ARG A 176 -8.64 -12.40 -10.97
N THR A 177 -8.24 -13.65 -11.15
CA THR A 177 -7.13 -14.28 -10.42
C THR A 177 -5.84 -14.12 -11.22
N VAL A 178 -4.76 -13.80 -10.53
CA VAL A 178 -3.39 -13.77 -11.06
C VAL A 178 -2.48 -14.63 -10.19
N TYR A 179 -1.39 -15.12 -10.75
CA TYR A 179 -0.41 -15.92 -10.01
C TYR A 179 0.95 -15.22 -10.07
N LYS A 180 1.59 -15.07 -8.93
CA LYS A 180 2.96 -14.54 -8.80
C LYS A 180 3.89 -15.70 -8.53
N ALA A 181 4.82 -15.97 -9.45
CA ALA A 181 5.90 -16.93 -9.24
C ALA A 181 7.00 -16.28 -8.39
N VAL A 182 7.52 -17.01 -7.41
CA VAL A 182 8.64 -16.63 -6.56
C VAL A 182 9.62 -17.80 -6.52
N GLU A 183 10.88 -17.53 -6.77
CA GLU A 183 11.95 -18.49 -6.61
C GLU A 183 12.28 -18.65 -5.12
N THR A 184 12.19 -19.87 -4.61
CA THR A 184 12.56 -20.21 -3.24
C THR A 184 13.81 -21.11 -3.26
N GLU A 185 14.86 -20.69 -2.53
CA GLU A 185 16.00 -21.52 -2.25
C GLU A 185 15.72 -22.35 -1.00
N TYR A 186 15.75 -23.67 -1.11
CA TYR A 186 15.84 -24.54 0.06
C TYR A 186 17.30 -24.64 0.46
N SER A 187 17.64 -24.07 1.62
CA SER A 187 18.89 -24.45 2.31
C SER A 187 18.75 -25.90 2.75
N THR A 188 19.55 -26.77 2.17
CA THR A 188 19.79 -28.15 2.64
C THR A 188 20.62 -28.13 3.93
#